data_447d9e40f0b7b6acf3ef277fb51d8bb6
#
_entry.id   447d9e40f0b7b6acf3ef277fb51d8bb6
#
_cell.length_a   1.000
_cell.length_b   1.000
_cell.length_c   1.000
_cell.angle_alpha   90.00
_cell.angle_beta   90.00
_cell.angle_gamma   90.00
#
_symmetry.space_group_name_H-M   'P 1'
#
loop_
_entity.id
_entity.type
_entity.pdbx_description
1 polymer ?
#
loop_
_entity_poly.entity_id
_entity_poly.type
_entity_poly.pdbx_seq_one_letter_code
_entity_poly.pdbx_strand_id
1 'polypeptide(L)'
;AAGYYIGMKEAFIRVWVNNVRKSKFQLLQENLIMMDSSRMDEKALEEMFHVIEKKKVKCLVGYSSALGELSEYIRKTGRDCSRCVVKAIIPISETMPEPVRRTLEKQFNCPVRAWYSNEENGIMGLQNREDEGYHIDTETYYYEILKMDSDEPAEPGELGRIVITDL
;
A
#
# COMPACT_ATOMS: atom_id res chain seq x y z
N ALA A 1 -11.01 -8.43 6.23
CA ALA A 1 -9.58 -8.14 6.25
C ALA A 1 -8.95 -8.49 4.91
N ALA A 2 -8.01 -7.66 4.43
CA ALA A 2 -7.33 -7.81 3.13
C ALA A 2 -6.35 -9.00 3.06
N GLY A 3 -6.36 -9.93 4.01
CA GLY A 3 -5.39 -11.01 4.11
C GLY A 3 -4.13 -10.64 4.89
N TYR A 4 -3.99 -9.37 5.31
CA TYR A 4 -2.90 -8.88 6.15
C TYR A 4 -3.10 -9.27 7.63
N TYR A 5 -2.01 -9.63 8.32
CA TYR A 5 -1.96 -9.80 9.77
C TYR A 5 -0.59 -9.37 10.31
N ILE A 6 -0.56 -8.93 11.56
CA ILE A 6 0.66 -8.48 12.24
C ILE A 6 1.71 -9.59 12.27
N GLY A 7 2.96 -9.27 11.91
CA GLY A 7 4.08 -10.21 11.86
C GLY A 7 4.24 -10.94 10.51
N MET A 8 3.40 -10.66 9.50
CA MET A 8 3.68 -11.10 8.14
C MET A 8 5.05 -10.62 7.68
N LYS A 9 5.71 -11.42 6.86
CA LYS A 9 6.90 -10.95 6.15
C LYS A 9 6.48 -9.93 5.10
N GLU A 10 6.86 -8.69 5.32
CA GLU A 10 6.48 -7.56 4.52
C GLU A 10 7.66 -7.03 3.68
N ALA A 11 7.40 -6.64 2.46
CA ALA A 11 8.29 -5.82 1.67
C ALA A 11 7.66 -4.42 1.51
N PHE A 12 8.38 -3.40 1.95
CA PHE A 12 7.93 -2.02 1.86
C PHE A 12 8.69 -1.28 0.76
N ILE A 13 7.98 -0.98 -0.33
CA ILE A 13 8.50 -0.38 -1.55
C ILE A 13 8.24 1.13 -1.51
N ARG A 14 9.24 1.90 -1.13
CA ARG A 14 9.19 3.37 -1.07
C ARG A 14 10.56 3.98 -1.27
N VAL A 15 10.64 5.31 -1.39
CA VAL A 15 11.92 6.02 -1.33
C VAL A 15 12.41 6.03 0.12
N TRP A 16 13.60 5.50 0.35
CA TRP A 16 14.23 5.41 1.67
C TRP A 16 15.30 6.47 1.84
N VAL A 17 14.94 7.58 2.50
CA VAL A 17 15.91 8.62 2.89
C VAL A 17 16.63 8.25 4.20
N ASN A 18 17.82 8.79 4.43
CA ASN A 18 18.69 8.35 5.52
C ASN A 18 18.07 8.44 6.92
N ASN A 19 17.23 9.46 7.18
CA ASN A 19 16.59 9.68 8.47
C ASN A 19 15.41 8.73 8.78
N VAL A 20 14.91 7.98 7.79
CA VAL A 20 13.83 7.00 7.98
C VAL A 20 14.29 5.55 7.76
N ARG A 21 15.60 5.33 7.53
CA ARG A 21 16.15 3.98 7.41
C ARG A 21 16.14 3.28 8.75
N LYS A 22 15.55 2.09 8.77
CA LYS A 22 15.52 1.22 9.95
C LYS A 22 16.84 0.44 10.13
N SER A 23 17.22 0.20 11.37
CA SER A 23 18.35 -0.67 11.68
C SER A 23 18.06 -2.13 11.32
N LYS A 24 19.10 -2.96 11.14
CA LYS A 24 18.96 -4.40 10.87
C LYS A 24 18.13 -5.11 11.94
N PHE A 25 18.25 -4.68 13.19
CA PHE A 25 17.51 -5.26 14.32
C PHE A 25 16.02 -4.92 14.25
N GLN A 26 15.66 -3.66 13.96
CA GLN A 26 14.28 -3.25 13.73
C GLN A 26 13.65 -4.00 12.55
N LEU A 27 14.37 -4.12 11.43
CA LEU A 27 13.89 -4.90 10.26
C LEU A 27 13.60 -6.35 10.60
N LEU A 28 14.43 -6.96 11.47
CA LEU A 28 14.22 -8.33 11.92
C LEU A 28 13.00 -8.44 12.86
N GLN A 29 12.86 -7.52 13.81
CA GLN A 29 11.71 -7.50 14.73
C GLN A 29 10.39 -7.30 13.99
N GLU A 30 10.35 -6.40 13.02
CA GLU A 30 9.16 -6.11 12.22
C GLU A 30 8.94 -7.10 11.08
N ASN A 31 9.87 -8.04 10.86
CA ASN A 31 9.86 -8.95 9.71
C ASN A 31 9.75 -8.22 8.35
N LEU A 32 10.43 -7.07 8.25
CA LEU A 32 10.33 -6.11 7.17
C LEU A 32 11.53 -6.17 6.23
N ILE A 33 11.27 -6.08 4.93
CA ILE A 33 12.26 -5.91 3.87
C ILE A 33 12.06 -4.55 3.24
N MET A 34 13.10 -3.70 3.30
CA MET A 34 13.10 -2.40 2.63
C MET A 34 13.45 -2.58 1.15
N MET A 35 12.60 -2.06 0.27
CA MET A 35 12.83 -1.98 -1.17
C MET A 35 12.81 -0.51 -1.59
N ASP A 36 13.88 -0.05 -2.25
CA ASP A 36 14.02 1.35 -2.62
C ASP A 36 13.43 1.61 -4.01
N SER A 37 12.38 2.42 -4.04
CA SER A 37 11.71 2.84 -5.28
C SER A 37 12.32 4.09 -5.93
N SER A 38 13.45 4.59 -5.47
CA SER A 38 14.16 5.69 -6.13
C SER A 38 14.73 5.27 -7.50
N ARG A 39 14.86 3.97 -7.74
CA ARG A 39 15.27 3.35 -8.99
C ARG A 39 14.29 2.24 -9.34
N MET A 40 13.67 2.39 -10.51
CA MET A 40 12.69 1.44 -11.06
C MET A 40 13.10 0.97 -12.46
N ASP A 41 14.43 0.96 -12.74
CA ASP A 41 14.96 0.37 -13.97
C ASP A 41 14.78 -1.17 -13.97
N GLU A 42 14.92 -1.78 -15.12
CA GLU A 42 14.67 -3.22 -15.31
C GLU A 42 15.49 -4.08 -14.34
N LYS A 43 16.73 -3.69 -14.06
CA LYS A 43 17.60 -4.40 -13.11
C LYS A 43 17.08 -4.30 -11.68
N ALA A 44 16.65 -3.12 -11.25
CA ALA A 44 16.09 -2.92 -9.91
C ALA A 44 14.77 -3.70 -9.75
N LEU A 45 13.92 -3.72 -10.75
CA LEU A 45 12.66 -4.49 -10.77
C LEU A 45 12.93 -6.01 -10.73
N GLU A 46 13.93 -6.48 -11.47
CA GLU A 46 14.39 -7.88 -11.40
C GLU A 46 14.84 -8.26 -9.99
N GLU A 47 15.68 -7.42 -9.37
CA GLU A 47 16.15 -7.64 -8.01
C GLU A 47 14.98 -7.66 -7.00
N MET A 48 14.02 -6.73 -7.13
CA MET A 48 12.81 -6.71 -6.30
C MET A 48 12.00 -7.99 -6.46
N PHE A 49 11.71 -8.41 -7.69
CA PHE A 49 10.98 -9.62 -7.96
C PHE A 49 11.67 -10.86 -7.36
N HIS A 50 12.99 -10.98 -7.57
CA HIS A 50 13.77 -12.08 -7.00
C HIS A 50 13.72 -12.10 -5.46
N VAL A 51 13.79 -10.94 -4.82
CA VAL A 51 13.67 -10.84 -3.36
C VAL A 51 12.27 -11.26 -2.89
N ILE A 52 11.21 -10.83 -3.58
CA ILE A 52 9.82 -11.23 -3.27
C ILE A 52 9.70 -12.76 -3.28
N GLU A 53 10.18 -13.40 -4.35
CA GLU A 53 10.12 -14.85 -4.49
C GLU A 53 11.01 -15.56 -3.47
N LYS A 54 12.31 -15.24 -3.43
CA LYS A 54 13.32 -15.95 -2.60
C LYS A 54 13.08 -15.78 -1.10
N LYS A 55 12.70 -14.58 -0.67
CA LYS A 55 12.47 -14.29 0.76
C LYS A 55 11.07 -14.68 1.22
N LYS A 56 10.23 -15.19 0.31
CA LYS A 56 8.84 -15.58 0.62
C LYS A 56 8.07 -14.43 1.26
N VAL A 57 8.10 -13.28 0.61
CA VAL A 57 7.33 -12.10 1.01
C VAL A 57 5.85 -12.42 0.98
N LYS A 58 5.12 -12.05 2.04
CA LYS A 58 3.68 -12.31 2.19
C LYS A 58 2.83 -11.07 1.99
N CYS A 59 3.39 -9.88 2.22
CA CYS A 59 2.71 -8.61 2.02
C CYS A 59 3.61 -7.66 1.24
N LEU A 60 3.05 -7.01 0.22
CA LEU A 60 3.69 -5.90 -0.47
C LEU A 60 2.99 -4.61 -0.05
N VAL A 61 3.72 -3.71 0.56
CA VAL A 61 3.25 -2.34 0.85
C VAL A 61 4.08 -1.38 0.03
N GLY A 62 3.47 -0.40 -0.62
CA GLY A 62 4.25 0.54 -1.41
C GLY A 62 3.44 1.58 -2.15
N TYR A 63 4.14 2.55 -2.73
CA TYR A 63 3.52 3.54 -3.60
C TYR A 63 2.80 2.87 -4.77
N SER A 64 1.62 3.36 -5.10
CA SER A 64 0.81 2.80 -6.20
C SER A 64 1.57 2.82 -7.53
N SER A 65 2.33 3.88 -7.78
CA SER A 65 3.21 3.99 -8.96
C SER A 65 4.29 2.89 -8.98
N ALA A 66 4.99 2.66 -7.87
CA ALA A 66 6.03 1.64 -7.78
C ALA A 66 5.48 0.21 -7.94
N LEU A 67 4.33 -0.07 -7.35
CA LEU A 67 3.61 -1.33 -7.54
C LEU A 67 3.17 -1.51 -9.00
N GLY A 68 2.77 -0.41 -9.65
CA GLY A 68 2.43 -0.38 -11.09
C GLY A 68 3.63 -0.73 -11.98
N GLU A 69 4.80 -0.15 -11.72
CA GLU A 69 6.04 -0.46 -12.45
C GLU A 69 6.45 -1.93 -12.27
N LEU A 70 6.35 -2.46 -11.06
CA LEU A 70 6.61 -3.88 -10.79
C LEU A 70 5.62 -4.78 -11.55
N SER A 71 4.33 -4.43 -11.57
CA SER A 71 3.29 -5.14 -12.31
C SER A 71 3.57 -5.16 -13.81
N GLU A 72 3.95 -4.01 -14.35
CA GLU A 72 4.27 -3.87 -15.78
C GLU A 72 5.55 -4.65 -16.14
N TYR A 73 6.56 -4.63 -15.29
CA TYR A 73 7.76 -5.45 -15.45
C TYR A 73 7.42 -6.95 -15.53
N ILE A 74 6.61 -7.46 -14.59
CA ILE A 74 6.15 -8.85 -14.58
C ILE A 74 5.42 -9.19 -15.88
N ARG A 75 4.54 -8.29 -16.34
CA ARG A 75 3.78 -8.45 -17.58
C ARG A 75 4.69 -8.49 -18.82
N LYS A 76 5.65 -7.56 -18.93
CA LYS A 76 6.57 -7.45 -20.08
C LYS A 76 7.53 -8.64 -20.18
N THR A 77 8.04 -9.09 -19.05
CA THR A 77 9.03 -10.17 -19.00
C THR A 77 8.40 -11.57 -18.96
N GLY A 78 7.07 -11.67 -18.77
CA GLY A 78 6.38 -12.94 -18.63
C GLY A 78 6.78 -13.70 -17.35
N ARG A 79 7.19 -13.00 -16.29
CA ARG A 79 7.58 -13.64 -15.03
C ARG A 79 6.42 -14.42 -14.43
N ASP A 80 6.69 -15.62 -14.00
CA ASP A 80 5.73 -16.48 -13.31
C ASP A 80 5.71 -16.19 -11.80
N CYS A 81 4.58 -15.70 -11.30
CA CYS A 81 4.36 -15.44 -9.88
C CYS A 81 3.88 -16.67 -9.09
N SER A 82 3.78 -17.86 -9.70
CA SER A 82 3.29 -19.07 -9.01
C SER A 82 4.10 -19.47 -7.79
N ARG A 83 5.39 -19.11 -7.77
CA ARG A 83 6.31 -19.34 -6.64
C ARG A 83 6.29 -18.24 -5.59
N CYS A 84 5.66 -17.12 -5.87
CA CYS A 84 5.44 -16.05 -4.89
C CYS A 84 4.33 -16.45 -3.92
N VAL A 85 4.50 -16.11 -2.64
CA VAL A 85 3.54 -16.46 -1.57
C VAL A 85 2.83 -15.22 -1.03
N VAL A 86 2.73 -14.19 -1.86
CA VAL A 86 2.06 -12.91 -1.50
C VAL A 86 0.58 -13.18 -1.21
N LYS A 87 0.09 -12.61 -0.11
CA LYS A 87 -1.28 -12.77 0.39
C LYS A 87 -2.06 -11.47 0.41
N ALA A 88 -1.35 -10.34 0.38
CA ALA A 88 -1.92 -9.01 0.35
C ALA A 88 -0.98 -8.03 -0.36
N ILE A 89 -1.57 -7.08 -1.07
CA ILE A 89 -0.88 -5.93 -1.65
C ILE A 89 -1.58 -4.68 -1.15
N ILE A 90 -0.82 -3.76 -0.58
CA ILE A 90 -1.33 -2.57 0.08
C ILE A 90 -0.71 -1.33 -0.59
N PRO A 91 -1.39 -0.74 -1.57
CA PRO A 91 -0.98 0.56 -2.10
C PRO A 91 -1.19 1.66 -1.06
N ILE A 92 -0.25 2.59 -1.03
CA ILE A 92 -0.24 3.74 -0.12
C ILE A 92 0.07 5.03 -0.87
N SER A 93 -0.26 6.17 -0.24
CA SER A 93 0.11 7.54 -0.64
C SER A 93 -0.46 8.04 -1.96
N GLU A 94 -0.87 7.18 -2.85
CA GLU A 94 -1.38 7.50 -4.19
C GLU A 94 -2.61 6.66 -4.51
N THR A 95 -3.52 7.19 -5.32
CA THR A 95 -4.65 6.39 -5.82
C THR A 95 -4.15 5.25 -6.70
N MET A 96 -4.59 4.03 -6.42
CA MET A 96 -4.29 2.86 -7.26
C MET A 96 -5.24 2.82 -8.46
N PRO A 97 -4.73 2.95 -9.70
CA PRO A 97 -5.57 2.81 -10.89
C PRO A 97 -6.18 1.41 -10.98
N GLU A 98 -7.48 1.34 -11.26
CA GLU A 98 -8.22 0.07 -11.29
C GLU A 98 -7.63 -0.98 -12.26
N PRO A 99 -7.15 -0.63 -13.48
CA PRO A 99 -6.50 -1.61 -14.35
C PRO A 99 -5.23 -2.22 -13.75
N VAL A 100 -4.44 -1.41 -13.02
CA VAL A 100 -3.22 -1.87 -12.33
C VAL A 100 -3.59 -2.78 -11.16
N ARG A 101 -4.60 -2.41 -10.37
CA ARG A 101 -5.14 -3.22 -9.29
C ARG A 101 -5.50 -4.62 -9.77
N ARG A 102 -6.35 -4.73 -10.81
CA ARG A 102 -6.79 -6.01 -11.38
C ARG A 102 -5.62 -6.84 -11.91
N THR A 103 -4.62 -6.18 -12.50
CA THR A 103 -3.44 -6.88 -13.00
C THR A 103 -2.63 -7.48 -11.85
N LEU A 104 -2.38 -6.72 -10.79
CA LEU A 104 -1.70 -7.20 -9.58
C LEU A 104 -2.46 -8.33 -8.89
N GLU A 105 -3.79 -8.20 -8.74
CA GLU A 105 -4.65 -9.26 -8.17
C GLU A 105 -4.55 -10.56 -8.96
N LYS A 106 -4.51 -10.46 -10.30
CA LYS A 106 -4.34 -11.63 -11.17
C LYS A 106 -2.94 -12.22 -11.09
N GLN A 107 -1.89 -11.39 -11.11
CA GLN A 107 -0.49 -11.83 -11.07
C GLN A 107 -0.15 -12.58 -9.79
N PHE A 108 -0.56 -12.03 -8.64
CA PHE A 108 -0.23 -12.59 -7.33
C PHE A 108 -1.35 -13.44 -6.72
N ASN A 109 -2.52 -13.52 -7.36
CA ASN A 109 -3.71 -14.22 -6.85
C ASN A 109 -4.03 -13.83 -5.39
N CYS A 110 -4.02 -12.52 -5.10
CA CYS A 110 -4.29 -11.98 -3.77
C CYS A 110 -4.98 -10.62 -3.85
N PRO A 111 -5.70 -10.19 -2.80
CA PRO A 111 -6.38 -8.90 -2.80
C PRO A 111 -5.38 -7.73 -2.81
N VAL A 112 -5.78 -6.65 -3.50
CA VAL A 112 -5.12 -5.34 -3.47
C VAL A 112 -6.06 -4.37 -2.79
N ARG A 113 -5.67 -3.84 -1.61
CA ARG A 113 -6.52 -2.96 -0.79
C ARG A 113 -5.71 -1.81 -0.22
N ALA A 114 -6.10 -0.59 -0.55
CA ALA A 114 -5.39 0.61 -0.13
C ALA A 114 -5.59 0.93 1.36
N TRP A 115 -4.57 1.52 1.96
CA TRP A 115 -4.70 2.24 3.21
C TRP A 115 -4.93 3.72 2.92
N TYR A 116 -5.82 4.34 3.71
CA TYR A 116 -5.91 5.78 3.83
C TYR A 116 -5.07 6.17 5.04
N SER A 117 -3.96 6.83 4.80
CA SER A 117 -2.95 7.12 5.83
C SER A 117 -2.17 8.38 5.53
N ASN A 118 -1.66 9.04 6.56
CA ASN A 118 -0.66 10.10 6.47
C ASN A 118 0.43 9.90 7.52
N GLU A 119 1.47 10.72 7.50
CA GLU A 119 2.60 10.61 8.45
C GLU A 119 2.21 11.08 9.86
N GLU A 120 1.24 11.99 9.98
CA GLU A 120 0.80 12.60 11.24
C GLU A 120 -0.09 11.65 12.05
N ASN A 121 -1.06 11.03 11.39
CA ASN A 121 -2.09 10.22 12.05
C ASN A 121 -1.89 8.70 11.87
N GLY A 122 -0.99 8.27 10.99
CA GLY A 122 -0.85 6.87 10.65
C GLY A 122 -1.99 6.35 9.78
N ILE A 123 -2.51 5.15 10.07
CA ILE A 123 -3.56 4.51 9.25
C ILE A 123 -4.92 4.94 9.78
N MET A 124 -5.64 5.71 9.00
CA MET A 124 -6.96 6.26 9.32
C MET A 124 -8.11 5.47 8.71
N GLY A 125 -7.83 4.64 7.72
CA GLY A 125 -8.87 3.83 7.08
C GLY A 125 -8.30 2.73 6.21
N LEU A 126 -9.14 1.73 5.97
CA LEU A 126 -8.83 0.55 5.18
C LEU A 126 -9.87 0.39 4.08
N GLN A 127 -9.42 0.17 2.86
CA GLN A 127 -10.33 -0.10 1.75
C GLN A 127 -11.09 -1.41 2.00
N ASN A 128 -12.42 -1.37 1.85
CA ASN A 128 -13.28 -2.53 2.01
C ASN A 128 -13.13 -3.52 0.83
N ARG A 129 -13.60 -4.75 1.02
CA ARG A 129 -13.63 -5.80 -0.01
C ARG A 129 -14.76 -5.62 -1.01
N GLU A 130 -15.88 -5.06 -0.57
CA GLU A 130 -17.17 -5.13 -1.26
C GLU A 130 -17.52 -3.84 -2.02
N ASP A 131 -16.86 -2.74 -1.68
CA ASP A 131 -17.06 -1.44 -2.31
C ASP A 131 -15.73 -0.71 -2.52
N GLU A 132 -15.77 0.43 -3.21
CA GLU A 132 -14.61 1.29 -3.45
C GLU A 132 -14.31 2.23 -2.27
N GLY A 133 -15.13 2.20 -1.23
CA GLY A 133 -15.02 3.04 -0.05
C GLY A 133 -13.96 2.58 0.94
N TYR A 134 -13.67 3.47 1.88
CA TYR A 134 -12.80 3.18 3.01
C TYR A 134 -13.62 2.98 4.27
N HIS A 135 -13.31 1.96 5.02
CA HIS A 135 -13.75 1.80 6.40
C HIS A 135 -12.80 2.62 7.27
N ILE A 136 -13.30 3.75 7.80
CA ILE A 136 -12.50 4.70 8.59
C ILE A 136 -12.48 4.31 10.07
N ASP A 137 -11.37 4.62 10.74
CA ASP A 137 -11.18 4.40 12.17
C ASP A 137 -11.86 5.53 12.98
N THR A 138 -13.06 5.28 13.43
CA THR A 138 -13.85 6.21 14.27
C THR A 138 -13.63 6.01 15.77
N GLU A 139 -12.79 5.06 16.18
CA GLU A 139 -12.45 4.85 17.58
C GLU A 139 -11.29 5.75 18.02
N THR A 140 -10.38 6.05 17.10
CA THR A 140 -9.19 6.86 17.36
C THR A 140 -9.39 8.32 16.91
N TYR A 141 -10.18 8.53 15.85
CA TYR A 141 -10.31 9.84 15.21
C TYR A 141 -11.76 10.27 15.06
N TYR A 142 -12.01 11.57 15.22
CA TYR A 142 -13.25 12.20 14.81
C TYR A 142 -13.08 12.82 13.42
N TYR A 143 -14.00 12.51 12.52
CA TYR A 143 -13.96 12.96 11.13
C TYR A 143 -15.10 13.89 10.81
N GLU A 144 -14.77 14.99 10.14
CA GLU A 144 -15.72 15.94 9.58
C GLU A 144 -15.48 16.08 8.09
N ILE A 145 -16.55 16.09 7.31
CA ILE A 145 -16.48 16.43 5.89
C ILE A 145 -17.11 17.82 5.75
N LEU A 146 -16.27 18.82 5.52
CA LEU A 146 -16.69 20.20 5.39
C LEU A 146 -16.68 20.60 3.92
N LYS A 147 -17.48 21.61 3.56
CA LYS A 147 -17.46 22.21 2.22
C LYS A 147 -16.07 22.72 1.87
N MET A 148 -15.77 22.81 0.58
CA MET A 148 -14.44 23.20 0.10
C MET A 148 -14.08 24.65 0.46
N ASP A 149 -15.08 25.53 0.58
CA ASP A 149 -14.95 26.98 0.72
C ASP A 149 -15.50 27.55 2.04
N SER A 150 -16.01 26.69 2.93
CA SER A 150 -16.52 27.10 4.24
C SER A 150 -16.32 26.01 5.29
N ASP A 151 -16.55 26.34 6.57
CA ASP A 151 -16.53 25.39 7.70
C ASP A 151 -17.90 24.75 7.96
N GLU A 152 -18.84 24.87 7.00
CA GLU A 152 -20.10 24.17 7.09
C GLU A 152 -19.96 22.71 6.67
N PRO A 153 -20.73 21.78 7.27
CA PRO A 153 -20.76 20.38 6.82
C PRO A 153 -21.15 20.26 5.35
N ALA A 154 -20.46 19.40 4.63
CA ALA A 154 -20.83 19.04 3.26
C ALA A 154 -22.04 18.09 3.26
N GLU A 155 -22.92 18.23 2.28
CA GLU A 155 -24.06 17.34 2.10
C GLU A 155 -23.61 15.97 1.58
N PRO A 156 -24.36 14.87 1.86
CA PRO A 156 -24.07 13.55 1.31
C PRO A 156 -23.98 13.56 -0.22
N GLY A 157 -22.82 13.17 -0.75
CA GLY A 157 -22.52 13.20 -2.20
C GLY A 157 -21.89 14.49 -2.71
N GLU A 158 -21.77 15.50 -1.86
CA GLU A 158 -21.02 16.72 -2.16
C GLU A 158 -19.53 16.49 -1.98
N LEU A 159 -18.70 17.11 -2.84
CA LEU A 159 -17.24 17.11 -2.67
C LEU A 159 -16.88 18.04 -1.49
N GLY A 160 -16.20 17.48 -0.51
CA GLY A 160 -15.76 18.20 0.68
C GLY A 160 -14.30 17.95 1.03
N ARG A 161 -13.78 18.77 1.93
CA ARG A 161 -12.47 18.55 2.59
C ARG A 161 -12.67 17.75 3.87
N ILE A 162 -11.80 16.79 4.09
CA ILE A 162 -11.79 16.00 5.31
C ILE A 162 -11.02 16.74 6.40
N VAL A 163 -11.61 16.84 7.58
CA VAL A 163 -10.98 17.35 8.81
C VAL A 163 -10.93 16.19 9.80
N ILE A 164 -9.78 16.02 10.43
CA ILE A 164 -9.51 14.87 11.31
C ILE A 164 -9.05 15.43 12.65
N THR A 165 -9.74 15.01 13.72
CA THR A 165 -9.37 15.33 15.09
C THR A 165 -8.95 14.05 15.80
N ASP A 166 -7.76 14.05 16.40
CA ASP A 166 -7.25 12.97 17.27
C ASP A 166 -7.96 13.07 18.63
N LEU A 167 -8.47 11.93 19.13
CA LEU A 167 -9.34 11.86 20.34
C LEU A 167 -8.55 11.60 21.61
#